data_a42bb6b29ad725356a5ae89819876d09
#
_entry.id   a42bb6b29ad725356a5ae89819876d09
#
_cell.length_a   1.000
_cell.length_b   1.000
_cell.length_c   1.000
_cell.angle_alpha   90.00
_cell.angle_beta   90.00
_cell.angle_gamma   90.00
#
_symmetry.space_group_name_H-M   'P 1'
#
loop_
_entity.id
_entity.type
_entity.pdbx_description
1 polymer ?
#
loop_
_entity_poly.entity_id
_entity_poly.type
_entity_poly.pdbx_seq_one_letter_code
_entity_poly.pdbx_strand_id
1 'polypeptide(L)'
;LLRSLLIVCCVLGSFGCASGPKPVPTAATGATRPASAEQTSFLSPAEIMKWMEDSKVSYRIDPKDSPPGGWAEELWPQRVEPVTMPRVVVENGQRVIQEWEEDPKAQEFINQAETHFQAERYAEAAKLYQKALDVCADCYLARAYLGDALLFGGDPAAGLVQYRKAAEANPDDYRLYYFQGSALWRLGRMAEAREAFAWSLVLNPRNPMIRRFFRQNPEVGMAIRGDVLVPRGFAHEEGKEVIVEFDPDYGAAWLAYANCKGLWLGEASHREEMTGTAERHFSSVEELECLASAAMVHASQREKGEEGAMDTSLDGLVAIIEDGMATELVLFEMAARVHPQYVLTLGDADRQRLKNYILRYVLLPTVSL
;
A
#
# COMPACT_ATOMS: atom_id res chain seq x y z
N LEU A 1 -13.88 3.70 29.23
CA LEU A 1 -12.92 4.05 28.15
C LEU A 1 -13.01 3.12 26.93
N LEU A 2 -13.91 2.12 26.94
CA LEU A 2 -14.08 1.14 25.84
C LEU A 2 -15.23 1.49 24.86
N ARG A 3 -15.88 2.64 25.00
CA ARG A 3 -17.13 2.96 24.27
C ARG A 3 -16.97 3.59 22.88
N SER A 4 -15.76 3.89 22.43
CA SER A 4 -15.57 4.67 21.18
C SER A 4 -15.14 3.88 19.95
N LEU A 5 -15.06 2.54 19.99
CA LEU A 5 -14.52 1.73 18.89
C LEU A 5 -15.58 1.11 17.96
N LEU A 6 -16.85 1.34 18.20
CA LEU A 6 -17.93 0.52 17.62
C LEU A 6 -18.71 1.15 16.44
N ILE A 7 -18.33 2.32 15.92
CA ILE A 7 -19.21 3.04 14.95
C ILE A 7 -18.66 3.13 13.53
N VAL A 8 -17.77 2.28 13.07
CA VAL A 8 -17.21 2.46 11.71
C VAL A 8 -17.44 1.27 10.77
N CYS A 9 -18.22 0.26 11.12
CA CYS A 9 -18.45 -0.86 10.18
C CYS A 9 -19.75 -0.80 9.36
N CYS A 10 -20.62 0.16 9.55
CA CYS A 10 -21.91 0.18 8.84
C CYS A 10 -22.23 1.54 8.23
N VAL A 11 -21.57 1.88 7.13
CA VAL A 11 -22.14 2.78 6.11
C VAL A 11 -22.07 2.05 4.78
N LEU A 12 -22.94 1.07 4.61
CA LEU A 12 -23.38 0.63 3.30
C LEU A 12 -24.64 1.41 2.96
N GLY A 13 -24.45 2.48 2.20
CA GLY A 13 -25.53 3.20 1.56
C GLY A 13 -26.28 2.27 0.61
N SER A 14 -27.59 2.21 0.81
CA SER A 14 -28.54 1.62 -0.13
C SER A 14 -28.40 2.31 -1.48
N PHE A 15 -27.78 1.68 -2.45
CA PHE A 15 -27.91 2.03 -3.86
C PHE A 15 -28.55 0.88 -4.63
N GLY A 16 -29.64 1.27 -5.29
CA GLY A 16 -30.56 0.41 -6.05
C GLY A 16 -29.90 -0.24 -7.25
N CYS A 17 -30.60 -1.26 -7.68
CA CYS A 17 -30.37 -2.15 -8.81
C CYS A 17 -29.91 -1.53 -10.13
N ALA A 18 -29.11 -2.32 -10.80
CA ALA A 18 -29.00 -2.59 -12.24
C ALA A 18 -27.74 -2.09 -12.91
N SER A 19 -26.83 -3.00 -13.07
CA SER A 19 -26.15 -3.34 -14.34
C SER A 19 -25.02 -4.31 -14.00
N GLY A 20 -24.86 -5.36 -14.78
CA GLY A 20 -23.88 -6.42 -14.58
C GLY A 20 -22.44 -5.89 -14.47
N PRO A 21 -21.53 -6.69 -13.92
CA PRO A 21 -20.17 -6.27 -13.63
C PRO A 21 -19.50 -5.76 -14.92
N LYS A 22 -19.23 -4.45 -14.97
CA LYS A 22 -18.30 -3.93 -15.98
C LYS A 22 -16.93 -4.43 -15.57
N PRO A 23 -16.16 -5.05 -16.48
CA PRO A 23 -14.77 -5.37 -16.20
C PRO A 23 -14.10 -4.05 -15.80
N VAL A 24 -13.49 -4.03 -14.63
CA VAL A 24 -12.58 -2.95 -14.23
C VAL A 24 -11.52 -2.92 -15.32
N PRO A 25 -11.27 -1.77 -15.99
CA PRO A 25 -10.19 -1.70 -16.95
C PRO A 25 -8.94 -2.18 -16.22
N THR A 26 -8.34 -3.26 -16.72
CA THR A 26 -6.97 -3.60 -16.38
C THR A 26 -6.13 -2.43 -16.91
N ALA A 27 -6.00 -1.38 -16.11
CA ALA A 27 -4.89 -0.48 -16.27
C ALA A 27 -3.67 -1.41 -16.25
N ALA A 28 -2.94 -1.45 -17.35
CA ALA A 28 -1.66 -2.12 -17.41
C ALA A 28 -0.79 -1.45 -16.36
N THR A 29 -0.97 -1.90 -15.13
CA THR A 29 -0.13 -1.48 -14.02
C THR A 29 1.19 -2.17 -14.29
N GLY A 30 2.17 -1.42 -14.77
CA GLY A 30 3.55 -1.86 -14.89
C GLY A 30 4.22 -2.19 -13.55
N ALA A 31 3.44 -2.73 -12.61
CA ALA A 31 3.88 -3.29 -11.35
C ALA A 31 4.32 -4.76 -11.48
N THR A 32 4.57 -5.24 -12.70
CA THR A 32 5.32 -6.47 -12.88
C THR A 32 6.77 -6.15 -12.53
N ARG A 33 7.28 -6.81 -11.49
CA ARG A 33 8.73 -6.90 -11.26
C ARG A 33 9.37 -7.21 -12.62
N PRO A 34 10.32 -6.39 -13.12
CA PRO A 34 11.05 -6.78 -14.33
C PRO A 34 11.61 -8.17 -14.09
N ALA A 35 11.48 -9.06 -15.06
CA ALA A 35 11.81 -10.49 -14.98
C ALA A 35 13.29 -10.77 -14.67
N SER A 36 14.06 -9.76 -14.40
CA SER A 36 15.40 -9.77 -13.81
C SER A 36 15.78 -8.35 -13.40
N ALA A 37 15.62 -8.01 -12.13
CA ALA A 37 16.27 -6.83 -11.54
C ALA A 37 17.82 -6.94 -11.59
N GLU A 38 18.34 -8.01 -12.16
CA GLU A 38 19.77 -8.30 -12.23
C GLU A 38 20.47 -7.70 -13.45
N GLN A 39 19.79 -7.03 -14.38
CA GLN A 39 20.42 -6.51 -15.60
C GLN A 39 20.00 -5.10 -16.04
N THR A 40 19.14 -4.40 -15.32
CA THR A 40 18.84 -3.02 -15.66
C THR A 40 19.83 -2.12 -14.94
N SER A 41 20.83 -1.64 -15.64
CA SER A 41 21.78 -0.64 -15.13
C SER A 41 21.07 0.71 -15.08
N PHE A 42 20.70 1.18 -13.90
CA PHE A 42 20.19 2.53 -13.72
C PHE A 42 21.26 3.57 -14.08
N LEU A 43 20.81 4.68 -14.65
CA LEU A 43 21.68 5.80 -14.93
C LEU A 43 22.17 6.47 -13.64
N SER A 44 23.44 6.82 -13.60
CA SER A 44 23.97 7.65 -12.54
C SER A 44 23.45 9.10 -12.67
N PRO A 45 23.46 9.91 -11.60
CA PRO A 45 23.09 11.32 -11.67
C PRO A 45 23.83 12.12 -12.75
N ALA A 46 25.11 11.80 -12.98
CA ALA A 46 25.93 12.43 -14.02
C ALA A 46 25.50 12.04 -15.44
N GLU A 47 25.12 10.78 -15.66
CA GLU A 47 24.62 10.31 -16.94
C GLU A 47 23.25 10.90 -17.26
N ILE A 48 22.35 11.02 -16.25
CA ILE A 48 21.06 11.71 -16.36
C ILE A 48 21.28 13.15 -16.81
N MET A 49 22.11 13.90 -16.11
CA MET A 49 22.42 15.30 -16.45
C MET A 49 22.97 15.43 -17.85
N LYS A 50 23.92 14.59 -18.22
CA LYS A 50 24.50 14.61 -19.59
C LYS A 50 23.46 14.31 -20.65
N TRP A 51 22.57 13.34 -20.41
CA TRP A 51 21.50 13.03 -21.36
C TRP A 51 20.56 14.25 -21.56
N MET A 52 20.16 14.90 -20.45
CA MET A 52 19.32 16.11 -20.52
C MET A 52 20.03 17.25 -21.28
N GLU A 53 21.34 17.45 -21.11
CA GLU A 53 22.13 18.44 -21.84
C GLU A 53 22.22 18.15 -23.34
N ASP A 54 22.37 16.86 -23.72
CA ASP A 54 22.50 16.43 -25.12
C ASP A 54 21.13 16.27 -25.83
N SER A 55 20.01 16.39 -25.09
CA SER A 55 18.66 16.16 -25.58
C SER A 55 18.13 17.28 -26.47
N LYS A 56 17.16 16.93 -27.31
CA LYS A 56 16.34 17.88 -28.06
C LYS A 56 15.17 18.43 -27.24
N VAL A 57 14.86 17.82 -26.11
CA VAL A 57 13.87 18.31 -25.13
C VAL A 57 14.49 19.47 -24.37
N SER A 58 13.72 20.54 -24.22
CA SER A 58 14.16 21.68 -23.40
C SER A 58 13.87 21.39 -21.94
N TYR A 59 14.90 21.40 -21.10
CA TYR A 59 14.79 21.24 -19.66
C TYR A 59 15.11 22.54 -18.96
N ARG A 60 14.30 22.94 -17.98
CA ARG A 60 14.55 24.10 -17.13
C ARG A 60 14.49 23.69 -15.67
N ILE A 61 15.56 23.98 -14.95
CA ILE A 61 15.63 23.75 -13.49
C ILE A 61 15.03 24.99 -12.81
N ASP A 62 14.07 24.77 -11.92
CA ASP A 62 13.34 25.81 -11.20
C ASP A 62 13.32 25.49 -9.70
N PRO A 63 14.27 26.05 -8.92
CA PRO A 63 14.28 25.90 -7.46
C PRO A 63 13.02 26.52 -6.86
N LYS A 64 12.31 25.76 -5.99
CA LYS A 64 11.02 26.18 -5.44
C LYS A 64 10.74 25.49 -4.13
N ASP A 65 10.19 26.22 -3.17
CA ASP A 65 9.76 25.65 -1.90
C ASP A 65 8.69 24.58 -2.13
N SER A 66 8.90 23.41 -1.58
CA SER A 66 7.90 22.34 -1.63
C SER A 66 6.75 22.59 -0.64
N PRO A 67 5.52 22.12 -0.96
CA PRO A 67 4.44 22.14 0.02
C PRO A 67 4.80 21.31 1.26
N PRO A 68 4.14 21.53 2.41
CA PRO A 68 4.47 20.81 3.66
C PRO A 68 4.47 19.28 3.55
N GLY A 69 3.62 18.72 2.67
CA GLY A 69 3.54 17.29 2.35
C GLY A 69 4.44 16.83 1.21
N GLY A 70 5.28 17.72 0.65
CA GLY A 70 6.01 17.47 -0.59
C GLY A 70 5.11 17.38 -1.80
N TRP A 71 5.66 16.95 -2.95
CA TRP A 71 4.94 16.84 -4.23
C TRP A 71 4.35 15.45 -4.51
N ALA A 72 3.96 14.70 -3.46
CA ALA A 72 3.45 13.35 -3.63
C ALA A 72 2.11 13.29 -4.42
N GLU A 73 1.28 14.32 -4.30
CA GLU A 73 0.00 14.37 -5.02
C GLU A 73 0.18 14.71 -6.51
N GLU A 74 1.17 15.52 -6.83
CA GLU A 74 1.55 15.90 -8.20
C GLU A 74 2.29 14.77 -8.91
N LEU A 75 3.18 14.05 -8.21
CA LEU A 75 3.92 12.91 -8.74
C LEU A 75 3.00 11.73 -9.05
N TRP A 76 2.00 11.48 -8.20
CA TRP A 76 1.11 10.33 -8.31
C TRP A 76 -0.37 10.75 -8.25
N PRO A 77 -0.86 11.51 -9.26
CA PRO A 77 -2.23 12.05 -9.25
C PRO A 77 -3.28 10.98 -9.54
N GLN A 78 -2.90 9.89 -10.19
CA GLN A 78 -3.83 8.82 -10.54
C GLN A 78 -4.24 8.02 -9.29
N ARG A 79 -5.51 7.60 -9.27
CA ARG A 79 -6.05 6.73 -8.21
C ARG A 79 -6.93 5.66 -8.84
N VAL A 80 -6.71 4.43 -8.43
CA VAL A 80 -7.58 3.31 -8.74
C VAL A 80 -8.46 3.06 -7.53
N GLU A 81 -9.78 3.11 -7.72
CA GLU A 81 -10.71 2.81 -6.64
C GLU A 81 -10.60 1.32 -6.26
N PRO A 82 -10.41 1.02 -4.97
CA PRO A 82 -10.28 -0.35 -4.52
C PRO A 82 -11.63 -1.08 -4.57
N VAL A 83 -11.59 -2.36 -4.92
CA VAL A 83 -12.71 -3.27 -4.81
C VAL A 83 -13.03 -3.53 -3.33
N THR A 84 -14.30 -3.47 -2.96
CA THR A 84 -14.72 -3.56 -1.54
C THR A 84 -14.46 -4.94 -0.95
N MET A 85 -14.73 -5.98 -1.71
CA MET A 85 -14.55 -7.39 -1.33
C MET A 85 -13.67 -8.07 -2.37
N PRO A 86 -12.35 -7.83 -2.35
CA PRO A 86 -11.47 -8.35 -3.38
C PRO A 86 -11.30 -9.87 -3.25
N ARG A 87 -11.28 -10.54 -4.38
CA ARG A 87 -10.73 -11.87 -4.55
C ARG A 87 -9.83 -11.90 -5.77
N VAL A 88 -8.84 -12.76 -5.75
CA VAL A 88 -7.98 -12.96 -6.91
C VAL A 88 -8.42 -14.22 -7.65
N VAL A 89 -8.62 -14.07 -8.96
CA VAL A 89 -8.79 -15.18 -9.89
C VAL A 89 -7.62 -15.22 -10.87
N VAL A 90 -7.31 -16.39 -11.41
CA VAL A 90 -6.27 -16.53 -12.44
C VAL A 90 -6.95 -16.70 -13.79
N GLU A 91 -6.81 -15.67 -14.64
CA GLU A 91 -7.31 -15.67 -16.01
C GLU A 91 -6.13 -15.57 -16.98
N ASN A 92 -6.04 -16.51 -17.91
CA ASN A 92 -4.94 -16.57 -18.89
C ASN A 92 -3.52 -16.50 -18.26
N GLY A 93 -3.37 -17.08 -17.06
CA GLY A 93 -2.09 -17.05 -16.32
C GLY A 93 -1.80 -15.74 -15.57
N GLN A 94 -2.70 -14.77 -15.63
CA GLN A 94 -2.58 -13.50 -14.90
C GLN A 94 -3.51 -13.46 -13.69
N ARG A 95 -3.08 -12.83 -12.62
CA ARG A 95 -3.88 -12.60 -11.41
C ARG A 95 -4.76 -11.36 -11.64
N VAL A 96 -6.07 -11.54 -11.57
CA VAL A 96 -7.08 -10.50 -11.79
C VAL A 96 -7.87 -10.30 -10.51
N ILE A 97 -8.07 -9.04 -10.12
CA ILE A 97 -8.89 -8.68 -8.96
C ILE A 97 -10.34 -8.60 -9.41
N GLN A 98 -11.21 -9.36 -8.76
CA GLN A 98 -12.66 -9.33 -8.94
C GLN A 98 -13.34 -9.02 -7.61
N GLU A 99 -14.57 -8.57 -7.64
CA GLU A 99 -15.39 -8.45 -6.45
C GLU A 99 -15.97 -9.83 -6.07
N TRP A 100 -16.01 -10.13 -4.77
CA TRP A 100 -16.67 -11.31 -4.25
C TRP A 100 -18.18 -11.12 -4.34
N GLU A 101 -18.88 -12.08 -4.90
CA GLU A 101 -20.34 -12.09 -4.96
C GLU A 101 -20.90 -12.82 -3.73
N GLU A 102 -21.73 -12.13 -2.95
CA GLU A 102 -22.40 -12.71 -1.79
C GLU A 102 -23.66 -13.49 -2.19
N ASP A 103 -23.94 -14.60 -1.49
CA ASP A 103 -25.20 -15.34 -1.65
C ASP A 103 -26.36 -14.49 -1.11
N PRO A 104 -27.43 -14.20 -1.92
CA PRO A 104 -28.52 -13.34 -1.49
C PRO A 104 -29.28 -13.84 -0.24
N LYS A 105 -29.40 -15.17 -0.07
CA LYS A 105 -30.08 -15.74 1.10
C LYS A 105 -29.22 -15.66 2.35
N ALA A 106 -27.91 -15.85 2.21
CA ALA A 106 -26.98 -15.63 3.31
C ALA A 106 -26.99 -14.16 3.72
N GLN A 107 -27.05 -13.24 2.76
CA GLN A 107 -27.11 -11.79 3.01
C GLN A 107 -28.35 -11.37 3.82
N GLU A 108 -29.49 -12.03 3.62
CA GLU A 108 -30.70 -11.78 4.44
C GLU A 108 -30.43 -12.06 5.93
N PHE A 109 -29.78 -13.18 6.24
CA PHE A 109 -29.41 -13.49 7.63
C PHE A 109 -28.33 -12.57 8.18
N ILE A 110 -27.36 -12.18 7.37
CA ILE A 110 -26.32 -11.21 7.74
C ILE A 110 -26.99 -9.88 8.14
N ASN A 111 -27.91 -9.35 7.30
CA ASN A 111 -28.58 -8.08 7.58
C ASN A 111 -29.42 -8.13 8.88
N GLN A 112 -30.06 -9.26 9.17
CA GLN A 112 -30.77 -9.46 10.44
C GLN A 112 -29.79 -9.50 11.61
N ALA A 113 -28.64 -10.17 11.45
CA ALA A 113 -27.63 -10.29 12.48
C ALA A 113 -27.02 -8.94 12.84
N GLU A 114 -26.78 -8.06 11.86
CA GLU A 114 -26.24 -6.70 12.08
C GLU A 114 -27.08 -5.88 13.06
N THR A 115 -28.43 -6.00 13.02
CA THR A 115 -29.31 -5.32 13.98
C THR A 115 -29.05 -5.78 15.42
N HIS A 116 -28.77 -7.07 15.62
CA HIS A 116 -28.42 -7.61 16.92
C HIS A 116 -27.00 -7.20 17.33
N PHE A 117 -26.04 -7.27 16.39
CA PHE A 117 -24.66 -6.90 16.63
C PHE A 117 -24.53 -5.43 17.07
N GLN A 118 -25.19 -4.51 16.38
CA GLN A 118 -25.24 -3.09 16.72
C GLN A 118 -25.86 -2.82 18.10
N ALA A 119 -26.81 -3.67 18.52
CA ALA A 119 -27.42 -3.62 19.83
C ALA A 119 -26.61 -4.40 20.92
N GLU A 120 -25.35 -4.77 20.62
CA GLU A 120 -24.44 -5.54 21.50
C GLU A 120 -25.01 -6.91 21.91
N ARG A 121 -26.02 -7.41 21.19
CA ARG A 121 -26.60 -8.76 21.40
C ARG A 121 -25.81 -9.78 20.59
N TYR A 122 -24.56 -10.00 20.98
CA TYR A 122 -23.59 -10.79 20.21
C TYR A 122 -23.99 -12.27 20.09
N ALA A 123 -24.61 -12.85 21.11
CA ALA A 123 -25.05 -14.24 21.08
C ALA A 123 -26.19 -14.48 20.06
N GLU A 124 -27.10 -13.52 19.93
CA GLU A 124 -28.18 -13.53 18.94
C GLU A 124 -27.63 -13.31 17.53
N ALA A 125 -26.72 -12.33 17.39
CA ALA A 125 -26.04 -12.08 16.12
C ALA A 125 -25.28 -13.33 15.63
N ALA A 126 -24.52 -14.00 16.51
CA ALA A 126 -23.78 -15.22 16.20
C ALA A 126 -24.70 -16.35 15.66
N LYS A 127 -25.90 -16.51 16.23
CA LYS A 127 -26.87 -17.50 15.73
C LYS A 127 -27.35 -17.20 14.31
N LEU A 128 -27.51 -15.93 13.96
CA LEU A 128 -27.96 -15.52 12.64
C LEU A 128 -26.82 -15.62 11.61
N TYR A 129 -25.60 -15.25 11.99
CA TYR A 129 -24.43 -15.50 11.13
C TYR A 129 -24.19 -17.00 10.89
N GLN A 130 -24.46 -17.85 11.91
CA GLN A 130 -24.41 -19.29 11.71
C GLN A 130 -25.47 -19.76 10.72
N LYS A 131 -26.71 -19.22 10.76
CA LYS A 131 -27.75 -19.53 9.75
C LYS A 131 -27.33 -19.08 8.35
N ALA A 132 -26.65 -17.95 8.20
CA ALA A 132 -26.07 -17.55 6.92
C ALA A 132 -25.08 -18.60 6.40
N LEU A 133 -24.23 -19.16 7.28
CA LEU A 133 -23.29 -20.22 6.95
C LEU A 133 -23.95 -21.56 6.67
N ASP A 134 -25.11 -21.85 7.26
CA ASP A 134 -25.90 -23.06 6.97
C ASP A 134 -26.49 -23.03 5.54
N VAL A 135 -26.74 -21.83 5.01
CA VAL A 135 -27.20 -21.60 3.63
C VAL A 135 -26.02 -21.55 2.66
N CYS A 136 -24.92 -20.89 3.05
CA CYS A 136 -23.75 -20.67 2.21
C CYS A 136 -22.47 -20.95 3.06
N ALA A 137 -21.98 -22.18 2.99
CA ALA A 137 -20.82 -22.61 3.78
C ALA A 137 -19.53 -21.84 3.43
N ASP A 138 -19.39 -21.34 2.20
CA ASP A 138 -18.25 -20.64 1.68
C ASP A 138 -18.36 -19.11 1.79
N CYS A 139 -19.46 -18.59 2.36
CA CYS A 139 -19.65 -17.16 2.60
C CYS A 139 -18.67 -16.66 3.67
N TYR A 140 -17.48 -16.25 3.22
CA TYR A 140 -16.38 -15.86 4.12
C TYR A 140 -16.74 -14.67 5.00
N LEU A 141 -17.54 -13.71 4.53
CA LEU A 141 -17.98 -12.57 5.34
C LEU A 141 -18.91 -12.98 6.47
N ALA A 142 -19.91 -13.86 6.21
CA ALA A 142 -20.73 -14.41 7.28
C ALA A 142 -19.87 -15.07 8.37
N ARG A 143 -18.82 -15.75 7.95
CA ARG A 143 -17.86 -16.38 8.86
C ARG A 143 -17.01 -15.35 9.62
N ALA A 144 -16.57 -14.28 8.96
CA ALA A 144 -15.85 -13.18 9.60
C ALA A 144 -16.73 -12.48 10.65
N TYR A 145 -17.98 -12.18 10.30
CA TYR A 145 -18.94 -11.56 11.22
C TYR A 145 -19.35 -12.47 12.40
N LEU A 146 -19.41 -13.79 12.18
CA LEU A 146 -19.50 -14.74 13.28
C LEU A 146 -18.29 -14.61 14.22
N GLY A 147 -17.10 -14.47 13.64
CA GLY A 147 -15.87 -14.20 14.40
C GLY A 147 -15.97 -12.91 15.21
N ASP A 148 -16.50 -11.83 14.64
CA ASP A 148 -16.73 -10.56 15.36
C ASP A 148 -17.70 -10.75 16.53
N ALA A 149 -18.83 -11.42 16.30
CA ALA A 149 -19.81 -11.67 17.35
C ALA A 149 -19.24 -12.50 18.52
N LEU A 150 -18.38 -13.46 18.22
CA LEU A 150 -17.68 -14.25 19.24
C LEU A 150 -16.61 -13.42 19.96
N LEU A 151 -15.81 -12.66 19.23
CA LEU A 151 -14.77 -11.79 19.79
C LEU A 151 -15.34 -10.76 20.76
N PHE A 152 -16.39 -10.04 20.34
CA PHE A 152 -17.03 -9.01 21.14
C PHE A 152 -17.93 -9.61 22.25
N GLY A 153 -18.42 -10.84 22.03
CA GLY A 153 -19.09 -11.65 23.05
C GLY A 153 -18.18 -12.22 24.14
N GLY A 154 -16.84 -11.96 24.03
CA GLY A 154 -15.88 -12.32 25.06
C GLY A 154 -15.11 -13.64 24.82
N ASP A 155 -15.24 -14.23 23.63
CA ASP A 155 -14.49 -15.42 23.23
C ASP A 155 -13.56 -15.13 22.02
N PRO A 156 -12.41 -14.46 22.26
CA PRO A 156 -11.45 -14.17 21.19
C PRO A 156 -10.81 -15.42 20.57
N ALA A 157 -10.79 -16.54 21.29
CA ALA A 157 -10.24 -17.79 20.76
C ALA A 157 -11.16 -18.39 19.71
N ALA A 158 -12.46 -18.46 19.99
CA ALA A 158 -13.46 -18.90 19.01
C ALA A 158 -13.53 -17.94 17.82
N GLY A 159 -13.47 -16.62 18.06
CA GLY A 159 -13.41 -15.61 17.01
C GLY A 159 -12.23 -15.81 16.06
N LEU A 160 -11.04 -16.04 16.60
CA LEU A 160 -9.82 -16.31 15.80
C LEU A 160 -9.99 -17.55 14.90
N VAL A 161 -10.65 -18.59 15.38
CA VAL A 161 -10.92 -19.79 14.56
C VAL A 161 -11.79 -19.42 13.34
N GLN A 162 -12.81 -18.59 13.53
CA GLN A 162 -13.68 -18.17 12.41
C GLN A 162 -12.94 -17.29 11.41
N TYR A 163 -12.12 -16.34 11.87
CA TYR A 163 -11.33 -15.49 10.97
C TYR A 163 -10.33 -16.29 10.14
N ARG A 164 -9.68 -17.30 10.72
CA ARG A 164 -8.78 -18.20 9.98
C ARG A 164 -9.52 -18.96 8.88
N LYS A 165 -10.67 -19.54 9.19
CA LYS A 165 -11.50 -20.22 8.19
C LYS A 165 -12.03 -19.27 7.13
N ALA A 166 -12.34 -18.02 7.48
CA ALA A 166 -12.72 -17.00 6.50
C ALA A 166 -11.54 -16.68 5.56
N ALA A 167 -10.32 -16.57 6.09
CA ALA A 167 -9.11 -16.33 5.30
C ALA A 167 -8.70 -17.55 4.42
N GLU A 168 -9.06 -18.78 4.82
CA GLU A 168 -8.92 -19.95 3.95
C GLU A 168 -9.86 -19.87 2.73
N ALA A 169 -11.08 -19.34 2.90
CA ALA A 169 -12.05 -19.17 1.81
C ALA A 169 -11.70 -17.96 0.92
N ASN A 170 -11.28 -16.84 1.50
CA ASN A 170 -10.82 -15.65 0.77
C ASN A 170 -9.54 -15.06 1.40
N PRO A 171 -8.36 -15.47 0.93
CA PRO A 171 -7.08 -14.99 1.47
C PRO A 171 -6.71 -13.56 1.05
N ASP A 172 -7.49 -12.92 0.19
CA ASP A 172 -7.17 -11.63 -0.41
C ASP A 172 -7.81 -10.45 0.33
N ASP A 173 -8.68 -10.71 1.32
CA ASP A 173 -9.30 -9.66 2.12
C ASP A 173 -8.46 -9.31 3.34
N TYR A 174 -7.85 -8.12 3.32
CA TYR A 174 -7.00 -7.59 4.39
C TYR A 174 -7.69 -7.52 5.76
N ARG A 175 -9.04 -7.38 5.81
CA ARG A 175 -9.81 -7.28 7.04
C ARG A 175 -9.69 -8.53 7.89
N LEU A 176 -9.62 -9.70 7.26
CA LEU A 176 -9.51 -10.97 7.96
C LEU A 176 -8.22 -11.08 8.77
N TYR A 177 -7.12 -10.56 8.24
CA TYR A 177 -5.83 -10.53 8.94
C TYR A 177 -5.80 -9.43 10.02
N TYR A 178 -6.46 -8.30 9.80
CA TYR A 178 -6.65 -7.30 10.83
C TYR A 178 -7.42 -7.86 12.05
N PHE A 179 -8.53 -8.57 11.82
CA PHE A 179 -9.33 -9.20 12.88
C PHE A 179 -8.56 -10.33 13.57
N GLN A 180 -7.81 -11.14 12.83
CA GLN A 180 -6.91 -12.13 13.44
C GLN A 180 -5.89 -11.46 14.35
N GLY A 181 -5.25 -10.38 13.90
CA GLY A 181 -4.31 -9.60 14.71
C GLY A 181 -4.94 -9.07 16.00
N SER A 182 -6.15 -8.53 15.92
CA SER A 182 -6.91 -8.03 17.06
C SER A 182 -7.28 -9.14 18.05
N ALA A 183 -7.73 -10.29 17.56
CA ALA A 183 -8.04 -11.45 18.41
C ALA A 183 -6.77 -12.01 19.08
N LEU A 184 -5.68 -12.14 18.34
CA LEU A 184 -4.38 -12.61 18.86
C LEU A 184 -3.81 -11.66 19.91
N TRP A 185 -3.92 -10.35 19.71
CA TRP A 185 -3.56 -9.35 20.72
C TRP A 185 -4.35 -9.54 22.02
N ARG A 186 -5.68 -9.69 21.94
CA ARG A 186 -6.53 -9.94 23.12
C ARG A 186 -6.19 -11.25 23.83
N LEU A 187 -5.65 -12.23 23.11
CA LEU A 187 -5.14 -13.49 23.67
C LEU A 187 -3.71 -13.39 24.22
N GLY A 188 -3.06 -12.21 24.16
CA GLY A 188 -1.67 -12.03 24.57
C GLY A 188 -0.63 -12.66 23.61
N ARG A 189 -1.03 -13.12 22.43
CA ARG A 189 -0.19 -13.76 21.42
C ARG A 189 0.47 -12.73 20.50
N MET A 190 1.30 -11.87 21.09
CA MET A 190 1.80 -10.64 20.45
C MET A 190 2.61 -10.86 19.16
N ALA A 191 3.48 -11.90 19.13
CA ALA A 191 4.27 -12.19 17.94
C ALA A 191 3.37 -12.57 16.75
N GLU A 192 2.36 -13.40 16.98
CA GLU A 192 1.41 -13.81 15.95
C GLU A 192 0.47 -12.65 15.57
N ALA A 193 0.09 -11.79 16.52
CA ALA A 193 -0.67 -10.58 16.23
C ALA A 193 0.09 -9.66 15.28
N ARG A 194 1.40 -9.47 15.51
CA ARG A 194 2.26 -8.66 14.65
C ARG A 194 2.35 -9.21 13.23
N GLU A 195 2.49 -10.53 13.08
CA GLU A 195 2.48 -11.20 11.78
C GLU A 195 1.13 -11.00 11.06
N ALA A 196 0.01 -11.16 11.75
CA ALA A 196 -1.33 -10.96 11.18
C ALA A 196 -1.55 -9.49 10.76
N PHE A 197 -1.19 -8.52 11.58
CA PHE A 197 -1.25 -7.11 11.22
C PHE A 197 -0.34 -6.76 10.04
N ALA A 198 0.84 -7.37 9.94
CA ALA A 198 1.72 -7.19 8.79
C ALA A 198 1.07 -7.71 7.51
N TRP A 199 0.41 -8.87 7.53
CA TRP A 199 -0.36 -9.38 6.38
C TRP A 199 -1.52 -8.47 6.00
N SER A 200 -2.23 -7.89 6.96
CA SER A 200 -3.25 -6.88 6.68
C SER A 200 -2.68 -5.67 5.94
N LEU A 201 -1.48 -5.21 6.33
CA LEU A 201 -0.78 -4.11 5.66
C LEU A 201 -0.20 -4.51 4.29
N VAL A 202 0.19 -5.78 4.09
CA VAL A 202 0.57 -6.29 2.76
C VAL A 202 -0.60 -6.13 1.80
N LEU A 203 -1.79 -6.62 2.18
CA LEU A 203 -2.96 -6.65 1.31
C LEU A 203 -3.61 -5.28 1.11
N ASN A 204 -3.42 -4.35 2.04
CA ASN A 204 -3.87 -2.96 1.90
C ASN A 204 -2.92 -2.00 2.66
N PRO A 205 -1.81 -1.56 2.03
CA PRO A 205 -0.80 -0.72 2.66
C PRO A 205 -1.32 0.64 3.17
N ARG A 206 -2.35 1.18 2.51
CA ARG A 206 -2.92 2.51 2.78
C ARG A 206 -4.18 2.50 3.65
N ASN A 207 -4.57 1.36 4.19
CA ASN A 207 -5.78 1.24 4.98
C ASN A 207 -5.78 2.18 6.19
N PRO A 208 -6.75 3.12 6.29
CA PRO A 208 -6.83 4.06 7.40
C PRO A 208 -7.27 3.39 8.71
N MET A 209 -7.98 2.26 8.64
CA MET A 209 -8.52 1.55 9.80
C MET A 209 -7.42 1.02 10.71
N ILE A 210 -6.44 0.31 10.12
CA ILE A 210 -5.33 -0.27 10.90
C ILE A 210 -4.45 0.83 11.51
N ARG A 211 -4.22 1.93 10.77
CA ARG A 211 -3.48 3.09 11.29
C ARG A 211 -4.21 3.77 12.45
N ARG A 212 -5.53 3.88 12.35
CA ARG A 212 -6.38 4.40 13.45
C ARG A 212 -6.35 3.47 14.66
N PHE A 213 -6.44 2.15 14.43
CA PHE A 213 -6.39 1.15 15.49
C PHE A 213 -5.14 1.32 16.37
N PHE A 214 -3.94 1.38 15.79
CA PHE A 214 -2.71 1.52 16.56
C PHE A 214 -2.62 2.87 17.29
N ARG A 215 -3.12 3.95 16.70
CA ARG A 215 -3.18 5.26 17.39
C ARG A 215 -4.12 5.26 18.58
N GLN A 216 -5.22 4.52 18.49
CA GLN A 216 -6.25 4.45 19.57
C GLN A 216 -5.92 3.41 20.63
N ASN A 217 -5.04 2.47 20.37
CA ASN A 217 -4.68 1.38 21.28
C ASN A 217 -3.14 1.30 21.44
N PRO A 218 -2.51 2.29 22.08
CA PRO A 218 -1.06 2.31 22.29
C PRO A 218 -0.57 1.13 23.13
N GLU A 219 -1.46 0.53 23.96
CA GLU A 219 -1.20 -0.66 24.75
C GLU A 219 -0.93 -1.93 23.92
N VAL A 220 -1.21 -1.89 22.60
CA VAL A 220 -0.79 -2.96 21.67
C VAL A 220 0.73 -3.04 21.56
N GLY A 221 1.46 -2.00 21.98
CA GLY A 221 2.91 -1.98 21.98
C GLY A 221 3.54 -1.98 20.60
N MET A 222 2.79 -1.57 19.58
CA MET A 222 3.23 -1.44 18.18
C MET A 222 2.72 -0.15 17.56
N ALA A 223 3.47 0.38 16.59
CA ALA A 223 3.07 1.56 15.82
C ALA A 223 3.42 1.36 14.34
N ILE A 224 2.61 1.96 13.48
CA ILE A 224 2.91 2.06 12.06
C ILE A 224 3.67 3.36 11.83
N ARG A 225 4.92 3.25 11.35
CA ARG A 225 5.72 4.42 10.95
C ARG A 225 5.02 5.16 9.81
N GLY A 226 5.18 6.48 9.77
CA GLY A 226 4.84 7.31 8.61
C GLY A 226 5.68 6.94 7.38
N ASP A 227 5.35 7.52 6.24
CA ASP A 227 6.15 7.33 5.03
C ASP A 227 7.60 7.77 5.29
N VAL A 228 8.56 7.02 4.76
CA VAL A 228 9.99 7.34 4.88
C VAL A 228 10.30 8.61 4.12
N LEU A 229 9.66 8.76 2.96
CA LEU A 229 9.98 9.82 2.02
C LEU A 229 8.82 10.81 1.89
N VAL A 230 9.18 12.09 1.94
CA VAL A 230 8.35 13.21 1.51
C VAL A 230 9.04 13.80 0.30
N PRO A 231 8.51 13.60 -0.94
CA PRO A 231 9.20 14.03 -2.14
C PRO A 231 9.42 15.54 -2.17
N ARG A 232 10.69 15.96 -2.29
CA ARG A 232 11.13 17.36 -2.37
C ARG A 232 11.67 17.72 -3.74
N GLY A 233 11.32 16.88 -4.76
CA GLY A 233 11.63 17.07 -6.16
C GLY A 233 10.48 16.59 -7.03
N PHE A 234 10.28 17.25 -8.15
CA PHE A 234 9.15 17.03 -9.05
C PHE A 234 9.52 17.47 -10.47
N ALA A 235 8.87 16.91 -11.50
CA ALA A 235 8.99 17.39 -12.86
C ALA A 235 7.62 17.41 -13.54
N HIS A 236 7.36 18.44 -14.38
CA HIS A 236 6.14 18.58 -15.15
C HIS A 236 6.40 19.26 -16.49
N GLU A 237 5.44 19.19 -17.40
CA GLU A 237 5.51 19.89 -18.70
C GLU A 237 4.86 21.26 -18.61
N GLU A 238 5.56 22.27 -19.13
CA GLU A 238 5.02 23.60 -19.37
C GLU A 238 5.22 23.96 -20.84
N GLY A 239 4.16 23.88 -21.64
CA GLY A 239 4.23 24.09 -23.08
C GLY A 239 5.08 23.03 -23.79
N LYS A 240 6.33 23.36 -24.13
CA LYS A 240 7.29 22.45 -24.80
C LYS A 240 8.52 22.17 -23.93
N GLU A 241 8.53 22.69 -22.74
CA GLU A 241 9.63 22.51 -21.79
C GLU A 241 9.25 21.52 -20.72
N VAL A 242 10.24 20.78 -20.23
CA VAL A 242 10.16 20.00 -19.00
C VAL A 242 10.74 20.84 -17.88
N ILE A 243 9.92 21.18 -16.90
CA ILE A 243 10.31 21.93 -15.73
C ILE A 243 10.68 20.95 -14.64
N VAL A 244 11.88 21.12 -14.08
CA VAL A 244 12.42 20.32 -12.99
C VAL A 244 12.42 21.18 -11.74
N GLU A 245 11.46 20.95 -10.86
CA GLU A 245 11.33 21.63 -9.56
C GLU A 245 11.96 20.82 -8.44
N PHE A 246 12.68 21.47 -7.56
CA PHE A 246 13.19 20.87 -6.33
C PHE A 246 13.27 21.91 -5.22
N ASP A 247 13.16 21.46 -3.97
CA ASP A 247 13.26 22.34 -2.82
C ASP A 247 14.73 22.41 -2.35
N PRO A 248 15.40 23.57 -2.54
CA PRO A 248 16.82 23.73 -2.23
C PRO A 248 17.11 23.60 -0.74
N ASP A 249 16.13 23.83 0.14
CA ASP A 249 16.29 23.70 1.59
C ASP A 249 16.47 22.24 2.05
N TYR A 250 16.18 21.28 1.15
CA TYR A 250 16.36 19.84 1.40
C TYR A 250 17.53 19.23 0.62
N GLY A 251 18.26 20.03 -0.16
CA GLY A 251 19.55 19.68 -0.73
C GLY A 251 19.56 19.06 -2.13
N ALA A 252 20.79 18.82 -2.62
CA ALA A 252 21.04 18.40 -4.02
C ALA A 252 20.52 16.98 -4.35
N ALA A 253 20.29 16.13 -3.36
CA ALA A 253 19.75 14.80 -3.59
C ALA A 253 18.35 14.86 -4.22
N TRP A 254 17.54 15.83 -3.83
CA TRP A 254 16.21 16.03 -4.41
C TRP A 254 16.25 16.66 -5.80
N LEU A 255 17.30 17.43 -6.13
CA LEU A 255 17.55 17.85 -7.52
C LEU A 255 17.88 16.61 -8.39
N ALA A 256 18.69 15.66 -7.90
CA ALA A 256 19.00 14.46 -8.64
C ALA A 256 17.75 13.60 -8.89
N TYR A 257 16.88 13.47 -7.87
CA TYR A 257 15.56 12.83 -8.03
C TYR A 257 14.72 13.54 -9.09
N ALA A 258 14.60 14.87 -9.02
CA ALA A 258 13.79 15.67 -9.92
C ALA A 258 14.32 15.64 -11.36
N ASN A 259 15.65 15.66 -11.57
CA ASN A 259 16.27 15.48 -12.87
C ASN A 259 15.93 14.13 -13.48
N CYS A 260 16.00 13.05 -12.69
CA CYS A 260 15.58 11.72 -13.14
C CYS A 260 14.09 11.72 -13.55
N LYS A 261 13.21 12.30 -12.72
CA LYS A 261 11.78 12.45 -13.07
C LYS A 261 11.61 13.26 -14.36
N GLY A 262 12.41 14.30 -14.57
CA GLY A 262 12.43 15.10 -15.79
C GLY A 262 12.85 14.30 -17.01
N LEU A 263 13.91 13.47 -16.89
CA LEU A 263 14.36 12.57 -17.95
C LEU A 263 13.24 11.59 -18.33
N TRP A 264 12.64 10.91 -17.35
CA TRP A 264 11.54 9.98 -17.58
C TRP A 264 10.33 10.68 -18.23
N LEU A 265 10.07 11.92 -17.88
CA LEU A 265 8.99 12.71 -18.47
C LEU A 265 9.28 13.11 -19.91
N GLY A 266 10.50 13.59 -20.21
CA GLY A 266 10.91 14.10 -21.51
C GLY A 266 11.26 13.03 -22.52
N GLU A 267 11.91 11.94 -22.11
CA GLU A 267 12.55 10.98 -23.00
C GLU A 267 11.73 9.69 -23.18
N ALA A 268 10.93 9.65 -24.25
CA ALA A 268 10.14 8.48 -24.62
C ALA A 268 11.01 7.23 -24.88
N SER A 269 12.20 7.43 -25.45
CA SER A 269 13.16 6.33 -25.72
C SER A 269 13.68 5.67 -24.44
N HIS A 270 13.96 6.47 -23.42
CA HIS A 270 14.37 5.93 -22.11
C HIS A 270 13.24 5.10 -21.46
N ARG A 271 12.01 5.61 -21.48
CA ARG A 271 10.86 4.85 -20.97
C ARG A 271 10.69 3.52 -21.70
N GLU A 272 10.76 3.54 -23.05
CA GLU A 272 10.62 2.33 -23.86
C GLU A 272 11.73 1.32 -23.58
N GLU A 273 12.97 1.76 -23.43
CA GLU A 273 14.10 0.91 -23.07
C GLU A 273 13.92 0.26 -21.71
N MET A 274 13.47 1.03 -20.71
CA MET A 274 13.37 0.60 -19.32
C MET A 274 12.12 -0.22 -19.02
N THR A 275 11.01 0.03 -19.73
CA THR A 275 9.69 -0.57 -19.40
C THR A 275 9.06 -1.35 -20.55
N GLY A 276 9.64 -1.29 -21.76
CA GLY A 276 9.07 -1.89 -22.97
C GLY A 276 7.95 -1.04 -23.59
N THR A 277 7.67 0.16 -23.08
CA THR A 277 6.67 1.08 -23.65
C THR A 277 7.08 2.54 -23.49
N ALA A 278 6.77 3.35 -24.51
CA ALA A 278 6.95 4.80 -24.46
C ALA A 278 5.82 5.52 -23.71
N GLU A 279 4.73 4.83 -23.40
CA GLU A 279 3.56 5.42 -22.74
C GLU A 279 3.88 5.82 -21.29
N ARG A 280 3.24 6.91 -20.85
CA ARG A 280 3.38 7.43 -19.48
C ARG A 280 2.37 6.76 -18.56
N HIS A 281 2.87 6.06 -17.58
CA HIS A 281 2.08 5.48 -16.51
C HIS A 281 2.95 5.41 -15.24
N PHE A 282 2.35 5.15 -14.09
CA PHE A 282 3.14 4.85 -12.90
C PHE A 282 4.07 3.66 -13.16
N SER A 283 5.35 3.84 -12.90
CA SER A 283 6.35 2.79 -13.06
C SER A 283 7.21 2.64 -11.80
N SER A 284 7.24 1.44 -11.24
CA SER A 284 8.14 1.14 -10.13
C SER A 284 9.62 1.18 -10.54
N VAL A 285 9.92 0.96 -11.82
CA VAL A 285 11.29 1.07 -12.37
C VAL A 285 11.75 2.52 -12.37
N GLU A 286 10.89 3.45 -12.81
CA GLU A 286 11.14 4.89 -12.74
C GLU A 286 11.42 5.32 -11.30
N GLU A 287 10.55 4.95 -10.35
CA GLU A 287 10.71 5.34 -8.96
C GLU A 287 12.00 4.77 -8.35
N LEU A 288 12.35 3.52 -8.67
CA LEU A 288 13.59 2.91 -8.21
C LEU A 288 14.83 3.63 -8.76
N GLU A 289 14.86 3.97 -10.06
CA GLU A 289 15.98 4.70 -10.66
C GLU A 289 16.14 6.10 -10.07
N CYS A 290 15.02 6.83 -9.91
CA CYS A 290 15.06 8.20 -9.38
C CYS A 290 15.43 8.23 -7.89
N LEU A 291 14.95 7.27 -7.11
CA LEU A 291 15.36 7.14 -5.71
C LEU A 291 16.81 6.69 -5.57
N ALA A 292 17.31 5.81 -6.44
CA ALA A 292 18.73 5.44 -6.47
C ALA A 292 19.60 6.65 -6.79
N SER A 293 19.18 7.49 -7.74
CA SER A 293 19.87 8.75 -8.07
C SER A 293 19.96 9.69 -6.87
N ALA A 294 18.86 9.90 -6.14
CA ALA A 294 18.86 10.69 -4.90
C ALA A 294 19.75 10.09 -3.82
N ALA A 295 19.67 8.78 -3.60
CA ALA A 295 20.47 8.08 -2.59
C ALA A 295 21.98 8.17 -2.88
N MET A 296 22.38 8.04 -4.16
CA MET A 296 23.78 8.20 -4.56
C MET A 296 24.33 9.59 -4.24
N VAL A 297 23.58 10.65 -4.54
CA VAL A 297 23.99 12.02 -4.22
C VAL A 297 24.06 12.24 -2.71
N HIS A 298 23.02 11.80 -1.98
CA HIS A 298 22.98 11.93 -0.53
C HIS A 298 24.15 11.20 0.15
N ALA A 299 24.40 9.95 -0.22
CA ALA A 299 25.53 9.17 0.31
C ALA A 299 26.90 9.83 0.02
N SER A 300 27.09 10.35 -1.20
CA SER A 300 28.32 11.07 -1.58
C SER A 300 28.50 12.34 -0.75
N GLN A 301 27.46 13.13 -0.49
CA GLN A 301 27.51 14.31 0.36
C GLN A 301 27.91 13.97 1.80
N ARG A 302 27.31 12.87 2.34
CA ARG A 302 27.67 12.36 3.67
C ARG A 302 29.13 11.92 3.77
N GLU A 303 29.61 11.15 2.79
CA GLU A 303 31.00 10.66 2.77
C GLU A 303 32.02 11.81 2.70
N LYS A 304 31.75 12.83 1.92
CA LYS A 304 32.62 13.99 1.78
C LYS A 304 32.53 14.97 2.94
N GLY A 305 31.54 14.82 3.82
CA GLY A 305 31.29 15.78 4.91
C GLY A 305 30.90 17.16 4.37
N GLU A 306 30.19 17.23 3.26
CA GLU A 306 29.77 18.48 2.63
C GLU A 306 28.83 19.26 3.60
N GLU A 307 29.14 20.53 3.81
CA GLU A 307 28.25 21.47 4.52
C GLU A 307 27.18 21.96 3.56
N GLY A 308 25.91 21.93 3.98
CA GLY A 308 24.78 22.41 3.17
C GLY A 308 23.45 21.79 3.59
N ALA A 309 22.41 22.22 2.90
CA ALA A 309 21.07 21.67 3.10
C ALA A 309 21.04 20.17 2.74
N MET A 310 20.49 19.36 3.63
CA MET A 310 20.44 17.90 3.49
C MET A 310 19.20 17.34 4.17
N ASP A 311 18.44 16.52 3.44
CA ASP A 311 17.30 15.83 4.00
C ASP A 311 17.73 14.52 4.70
N THR A 312 17.72 14.53 6.03
CA THR A 312 18.11 13.37 6.84
C THR A 312 17.15 12.17 6.70
N SER A 313 15.95 12.36 6.13
CA SER A 313 15.05 11.24 5.84
C SER A 313 15.64 10.28 4.81
N LEU A 314 16.56 10.78 3.95
CA LEU A 314 17.26 9.98 2.95
C LEU A 314 18.29 9.00 3.56
N ASP A 315 18.71 9.18 4.82
CA ASP A 315 19.51 8.17 5.54
C ASP A 315 18.71 6.85 5.64
N GLY A 316 17.40 6.94 5.87
CA GLY A 316 16.51 5.80 5.88
C GLY A 316 16.35 5.13 4.49
N LEU A 317 16.34 5.94 3.43
CA LEU A 317 16.31 5.42 2.05
C LEU A 317 17.60 4.64 1.73
N VAL A 318 18.77 5.22 2.06
CA VAL A 318 20.06 4.55 1.84
C VAL A 318 20.10 3.21 2.56
N ALA A 319 19.72 3.17 3.84
CA ALA A 319 19.68 1.93 4.62
C ALA A 319 18.74 0.86 4.00
N ILE A 320 17.58 1.28 3.50
CA ILE A 320 16.63 0.36 2.84
C ILE A 320 17.20 -0.17 1.51
N ILE A 321 17.90 0.67 0.75
CA ILE A 321 18.58 0.26 -0.48
C ILE A 321 19.71 -0.74 -0.18
N GLU A 322 20.54 -0.48 0.83
CA GLU A 322 21.62 -1.37 1.27
C GLU A 322 21.09 -2.74 1.75
N ASP A 323 19.92 -2.75 2.38
CA ASP A 323 19.22 -3.98 2.76
C ASP A 323 18.56 -4.72 1.58
N GLY A 324 18.63 -4.18 0.36
CA GLY A 324 18.01 -4.75 -0.84
C GLY A 324 16.49 -4.73 -0.83
N MET A 325 15.87 -3.76 -0.12
CA MET A 325 14.42 -3.63 0.05
C MET A 325 13.82 -2.37 -0.61
N ALA A 326 14.54 -1.76 -1.55
CA ALA A 326 14.07 -0.57 -2.26
C ALA A 326 12.77 -0.82 -3.05
N THR A 327 12.65 -2.00 -3.66
CA THR A 327 11.42 -2.40 -4.39
C THR A 327 10.22 -2.42 -3.45
N GLU A 328 10.37 -2.99 -2.27
CA GLU A 328 9.31 -3.07 -1.27
C GLU A 328 8.91 -1.69 -0.73
N LEU A 329 9.88 -0.77 -0.58
CA LEU A 329 9.62 0.63 -0.26
C LEU A 329 8.72 1.28 -1.33
N VAL A 330 9.12 1.19 -2.61
CA VAL A 330 8.36 1.75 -3.74
C VAL A 330 6.97 1.16 -3.80
N LEU A 331 6.84 -0.14 -3.65
CA LEU A 331 5.57 -0.83 -3.64
C LEU A 331 4.67 -0.37 -2.49
N PHE A 332 5.21 -0.24 -1.28
CA PHE A 332 4.45 0.11 -0.08
C PHE A 332 4.06 1.59 -0.02
N GLU A 333 5.00 2.49 -0.32
CA GLU A 333 4.78 3.93 -0.14
C GLU A 333 4.24 4.63 -1.38
N MET A 334 4.58 4.16 -2.59
CA MET A 334 4.28 4.84 -3.86
C MET A 334 3.22 4.12 -4.68
N ALA A 335 3.46 2.88 -5.10
CA ALA A 335 2.49 2.12 -5.89
C ALA A 335 1.13 2.00 -5.20
N ALA A 336 1.12 1.80 -3.88
CA ALA A 336 -0.11 1.74 -3.09
C ALA A 336 -0.89 3.06 -3.03
N ARG A 337 -0.28 4.21 -3.37
CA ARG A 337 -1.01 5.49 -3.53
C ARG A 337 -1.84 5.50 -4.80
N VAL A 338 -1.28 4.95 -5.88
CA VAL A 338 -1.94 4.87 -7.18
C VAL A 338 -2.98 3.75 -7.20
N HIS A 339 -2.60 2.58 -6.71
CA HIS A 339 -3.47 1.39 -6.70
C HIS A 339 -3.35 0.65 -5.37
N PRO A 340 -4.24 0.89 -4.39
CA PRO A 340 -4.12 0.32 -3.04
C PRO A 340 -4.10 -1.21 -2.98
N GLN A 341 -4.63 -1.88 -3.99
CA GLN A 341 -4.75 -3.34 -4.08
C GLN A 341 -3.82 -3.97 -5.13
N TYR A 342 -2.88 -3.22 -5.71
CA TYR A 342 -1.97 -3.78 -6.73
C TYR A 342 -1.24 -5.04 -6.23
N VAL A 343 -0.96 -5.12 -4.92
CA VAL A 343 -0.30 -6.25 -4.28
C VAL A 343 -1.04 -7.58 -4.50
N LEU A 344 -2.34 -7.54 -4.75
CA LEU A 344 -3.15 -8.72 -5.03
C LEU A 344 -2.77 -9.36 -6.39
N THR A 345 -2.16 -8.60 -7.28
CA THR A 345 -1.66 -9.10 -8.57
C THR A 345 -0.25 -9.71 -8.48
N LEU A 346 0.46 -9.50 -7.36
CA LEU A 346 1.81 -10.02 -7.14
C LEU A 346 1.80 -11.51 -6.75
N GLY A 347 2.91 -12.19 -7.04
CA GLY A 347 3.14 -13.56 -6.58
C GLY A 347 3.39 -13.65 -5.06
N ASP A 348 3.31 -14.88 -4.53
CA ASP A 348 3.45 -15.11 -3.09
C ASP A 348 4.84 -14.75 -2.56
N ALA A 349 5.90 -14.95 -3.36
CA ALA A 349 7.26 -14.58 -2.99
C ALA A 349 7.40 -13.06 -2.79
N ASP A 350 6.81 -12.25 -3.67
CA ASP A 350 6.87 -10.79 -3.59
C ASP A 350 6.03 -10.27 -2.41
N ARG A 351 4.86 -10.87 -2.18
CA ARG A 351 4.03 -10.57 -0.99
C ARG A 351 4.78 -10.89 0.31
N GLN A 352 5.52 -12.01 0.34
CA GLN A 352 6.32 -12.38 1.50
C GLN A 352 7.49 -11.41 1.72
N ARG A 353 8.17 -10.96 0.66
CA ARG A 353 9.20 -9.93 0.75
C ARG A 353 8.63 -8.61 1.28
N LEU A 354 7.47 -8.19 0.77
CA LEU A 354 6.78 -7.00 1.26
C LEU A 354 6.39 -7.13 2.74
N LYS A 355 5.95 -8.31 3.19
CA LYS A 355 5.70 -8.56 4.61
C LYS A 355 6.97 -8.38 5.45
N ASN A 356 8.11 -8.89 4.99
CA ASN A 356 9.38 -8.75 5.70
C ASN A 356 9.81 -7.26 5.79
N TYR A 357 9.61 -6.49 4.71
CA TYR A 357 9.80 -5.04 4.73
C TYR A 357 8.90 -4.36 5.78
N ILE A 358 7.61 -4.70 5.79
CA ILE A 358 6.66 -4.14 6.75
C ILE A 358 7.08 -4.45 8.20
N LEU A 359 7.47 -5.69 8.49
CA LEU A 359 7.93 -6.09 9.80
C LEU A 359 9.24 -5.41 10.21
N ARG A 360 10.11 -5.07 9.27
CA ARG A 360 11.40 -4.44 9.56
C ARG A 360 11.33 -2.92 9.67
N TYR A 361 10.55 -2.28 8.79
CA TYR A 361 10.60 -0.83 8.60
C TYR A 361 9.29 -0.09 8.88
N VAL A 362 8.16 -0.77 8.93
CA VAL A 362 6.84 -0.13 9.01
C VAL A 362 6.13 -0.40 10.32
N LEU A 363 5.92 -1.65 10.68
CA LEU A 363 5.22 -2.07 11.90
C LEU A 363 6.24 -2.29 13.02
N LEU A 364 6.56 -1.23 13.74
CA LEU A 364 7.62 -1.21 14.72
C LEU A 364 7.09 -1.39 16.13
N PRO A 365 7.84 -2.07 17.03
CA PRO A 365 7.53 -2.04 18.46
C PRO A 365 7.62 -0.61 18.98
N THR A 366 6.64 -0.21 19.80
CA THR A 366 6.79 1.01 20.60
C THR A 366 7.64 0.66 21.80
N VAL A 367 8.83 1.28 21.90
CA VAL A 367 9.64 1.18 23.11
C VAL A 367 8.84 1.86 24.21
N SER A 368 8.49 1.12 25.27
CA SER A 368 7.99 1.75 26.48
C SER A 368 9.12 2.64 27.04
N LEU A 369 8.94 3.94 26.89
CA LEU A 369 9.80 4.94 27.57
C LEU A 369 9.56 4.89 29.06
#